data_7467274308fe1e7372d2f538c030e894
#
_entry.id   7467274308fe1e7372d2f538c030e894
#
_cell.length_a   1.000
_cell.length_b   1.000
_cell.length_c   1.000
_cell.angle_alpha   90.00
_cell.angle_beta   90.00
_cell.angle_gamma   90.00
#
_symmetry.space_group_name_H-M   'P 1'
#
loop_
_entity.id
_entity.type
_entity.pdbx_description
1 polymer ?
#
loop_
_entity_poly.entity_id
_entity_poly.type
_entity_poly.pdbx_seq_one_letter_code
_entity_poly.pdbx_strand_id
1 'polypeptide(L)'
;MRRLPIAAMLGFVLGGLAGCAGPAPPGAMSVATDRSEYILGAGDTLTVFVYRAPELSAPDIPIRPDGRLSLPLVPDVQAAGRTPTQLARQIETRLREFVREPNVTVMVRSFQGPPDRQIRVIGEAALPMAMPFREGLTVLDVMISARGLTRYAAGNRASIIRRDGSDARPGVIPVRLGDLLRNGDISQDVALRPGDTLVIPQGWF
;
A
#
# COMPACT_ATOMS: atom_id res chain seq x y z
N MET A 1 8.96 -57.35 77.94
CA MET A 1 7.62 -57.94 77.61
C MET A 1 7.07 -57.15 76.44
N ARG A 2 7.18 -57.76 75.26
CA ARG A 2 6.10 -58.29 74.41
C ARG A 2 4.99 -57.27 74.17
N ARG A 3 4.85 -56.71 72.97
CA ARG A 3 4.03 -57.23 71.87
C ARG A 3 4.07 -56.23 70.65
N LEU A 4 4.45 -56.75 69.51
CA LEU A 4 3.89 -56.30 68.23
C LEU A 4 2.39 -56.72 68.15
N PRO A 5 1.54 -56.14 67.29
CA PRO A 5 1.63 -56.43 65.85
C PRO A 5 1.00 -55.42 64.86
N ILE A 6 1.25 -55.68 63.59
CA ILE A 6 0.36 -55.68 62.39
C ILE A 6 0.11 -54.32 61.78
N ALA A 7 0.79 -53.99 60.75
CA ALA A 7 0.51 -54.08 59.31
C ALA A 7 -0.89 -53.56 58.85
N ALA A 8 -0.91 -52.51 58.15
CA ALA A 8 -1.88 -52.29 57.07
C ALA A 8 -1.22 -51.49 55.97
N MET A 9 -0.88 -52.20 54.91
CA MET A 9 -0.39 -51.71 53.65
C MET A 9 -1.61 -51.22 52.86
N LEU A 10 -1.71 -49.92 52.60
CA LEU A 10 -2.72 -49.38 51.68
C LEU A 10 -2.00 -48.79 50.47
N GLY A 11 -1.93 -49.59 49.42
CA GLY A 11 -1.37 -49.20 48.14
C GLY A 11 -2.30 -48.19 47.45
N PHE A 12 -1.79 -46.96 47.24
CA PHE A 12 -2.47 -45.94 46.43
C PHE A 12 -1.92 -46.04 45.01
N VAL A 13 -2.69 -46.65 44.15
CA VAL A 13 -2.41 -46.71 42.71
C VAL A 13 -2.76 -45.33 42.13
N LEU A 14 -1.76 -44.49 41.88
CA LEU A 14 -1.91 -43.29 41.06
C LEU A 14 -1.91 -43.70 39.59
N GLY A 15 -3.10 -43.81 38.99
CA GLY A 15 -3.31 -43.97 37.55
C GLY A 15 -2.88 -42.69 36.83
N GLY A 16 -1.76 -42.79 36.08
CA GLY A 16 -1.31 -41.72 35.19
C GLY A 16 -2.29 -41.54 34.03
N LEU A 17 -2.95 -40.40 33.98
CA LEU A 17 -3.65 -39.88 32.78
C LEU A 17 -2.59 -39.37 31.81
N ALA A 18 -2.16 -40.23 30.90
CA ALA A 18 -1.38 -39.81 29.72
C ALA A 18 -2.32 -39.00 28.81
N GLY A 19 -2.29 -37.67 28.93
CA GLY A 19 -2.94 -36.79 27.99
C GLY A 19 -2.26 -36.87 26.64
N CYS A 20 -2.97 -37.39 25.62
CA CYS A 20 -2.57 -37.30 24.22
C CYS A 20 -2.57 -35.79 23.83
N ALA A 21 -1.38 -35.17 23.86
CA ALA A 21 -1.17 -33.91 23.18
C ALA A 21 -1.22 -34.18 21.67
N GLY A 22 -2.36 -33.91 21.04
CA GLY A 22 -2.46 -33.90 19.59
C GLY A 22 -1.50 -32.84 19.00
N PRO A 23 -0.96 -33.08 17.78
CA PRO A 23 -0.13 -32.07 17.12
C PRO A 23 -0.92 -30.79 17.01
N ALA A 24 -0.34 -29.68 17.49
CA ALA A 24 -0.90 -28.34 17.33
C ALA A 24 -1.14 -28.10 15.83
N PRO A 25 -2.28 -27.52 15.43
CA PRO A 25 -2.49 -27.15 14.03
C PRO A 25 -1.36 -26.24 13.60
N PRO A 26 -0.84 -26.39 12.35
CA PRO A 26 0.20 -25.52 11.85
C PRO A 26 -0.29 -24.10 12.03
N GLY A 27 0.48 -23.31 12.79
CA GLY A 27 0.11 -21.96 13.18
C GLY A 27 -0.36 -21.21 11.95
N ALA A 28 -1.57 -20.65 12.00
CA ALA A 28 -2.03 -19.71 11.02
C ALA A 28 -0.92 -18.67 10.90
N MET A 29 -0.17 -18.71 9.80
CA MET A 29 0.74 -17.63 9.45
C MET A 29 -0.15 -16.41 9.35
N SER A 30 -0.13 -15.60 10.40
CA SER A 30 -0.63 -14.25 10.35
C SER A 30 0.20 -13.56 9.26
N VAL A 31 -0.32 -13.55 8.04
CA VAL A 31 0.14 -12.65 7.01
C VAL A 31 -0.25 -11.28 7.56
N ALA A 32 0.65 -10.70 8.36
CA ALA A 32 0.63 -9.29 8.61
C ALA A 32 0.81 -8.64 7.25
N THR A 33 -0.30 -8.41 6.56
CA THR A 33 -0.33 -7.56 5.38
C THR A 33 -0.03 -6.18 5.94
N ASP A 34 1.24 -5.82 5.94
CA ASP A 34 1.68 -4.45 6.15
C ASP A 34 1.14 -3.65 4.95
N ARG A 35 -0.16 -3.35 5.02
CA ARG A 35 -0.82 -2.49 4.04
C ARG A 35 -0.31 -1.09 4.32
N SER A 36 0.67 -0.66 3.56
CA SER A 36 1.13 0.72 3.64
C SER A 36 -0.07 1.64 3.42
N GLU A 37 -0.37 2.46 4.44
CA GLU A 37 -1.45 3.44 4.34
C GLU A 37 -1.17 4.40 3.19
N TYR A 38 -2.22 4.79 2.47
CA TYR A 38 -2.10 5.76 1.39
C TYR A 38 -1.57 7.10 1.92
N ILE A 39 -0.53 7.60 1.30
CA ILE A 39 0.06 8.90 1.61
C ILE A 39 -0.47 9.93 0.60
N LEU A 40 -1.07 10.98 1.11
CA LEU A 40 -1.61 12.08 0.31
C LEU A 40 -0.51 12.83 -0.43
N GLY A 41 -0.75 13.15 -1.68
CA GLY A 41 0.14 13.91 -2.55
C GLY A 41 -0.47 15.22 -3.04
N ALA A 42 0.37 16.12 -3.54
CA ALA A 42 -0.10 17.30 -4.25
C ALA A 42 -0.90 16.88 -5.49
N GLY A 43 -2.04 17.50 -5.75
CA GLY A 43 -2.96 17.16 -6.83
C GLY A 43 -4.03 16.14 -6.46
N ASP A 44 -3.95 15.48 -5.30
CA ASP A 44 -5.05 14.65 -4.81
C ASP A 44 -6.28 15.53 -4.53
N THR A 45 -7.45 14.98 -4.84
CA THR A 45 -8.72 15.66 -4.51
C THR A 45 -9.37 14.95 -3.33
N LEU A 46 -9.71 15.72 -2.31
CA LEU A 46 -10.29 15.24 -1.07
C LEU A 46 -11.70 15.76 -0.87
N THR A 47 -12.53 14.97 -0.20
CA THR A 47 -13.74 15.45 0.45
C THR A 47 -13.52 15.43 1.95
N VAL A 48 -13.68 16.57 2.59
CA VAL A 48 -13.62 16.70 4.04
C VAL A 48 -15.03 16.88 4.57
N PHE A 49 -15.47 15.93 5.37
CA PHE A 49 -16.78 15.96 6.01
C PHE A 49 -16.65 16.23 7.49
N VAL A 50 -17.36 17.23 8.00
CA VAL A 50 -17.42 17.58 9.43
C VAL A 50 -18.80 17.20 9.96
N TYR A 51 -18.85 16.24 10.87
CA TYR A 51 -20.11 15.77 11.45
C TYR A 51 -20.80 16.88 12.24
N ARG A 52 -22.11 17.05 12.05
CA ARG A 52 -22.95 18.08 12.65
C ARG A 52 -22.57 19.55 12.30
N ALA A 53 -21.64 19.77 11.37
CA ALA A 53 -21.27 21.09 10.89
C ALA A 53 -21.05 21.04 9.36
N PRO A 54 -22.10 20.82 8.57
CA PRO A 54 -22.00 20.69 7.12
C PRO A 54 -21.43 21.95 6.46
N GLU A 55 -21.61 23.11 7.05
CA GLU A 55 -21.06 24.41 6.60
C GLU A 55 -19.52 24.49 6.69
N LEU A 56 -18.90 23.63 7.50
CA LEU A 56 -17.45 23.47 7.61
C LEU A 56 -16.91 22.34 6.73
N SER A 57 -17.82 21.56 6.15
CA SER A 57 -17.47 20.50 5.22
C SER A 57 -17.12 21.08 3.86
N ALA A 58 -16.23 20.41 3.15
CA ALA A 58 -15.80 20.86 1.85
C ALA A 58 -15.65 19.68 0.89
N PRO A 59 -16.51 19.59 -0.12
CA PRO A 59 -16.42 18.60 -1.17
C PRO A 59 -15.33 19.00 -2.18
N ASP A 60 -14.65 18.00 -2.73
CA ASP A 60 -13.75 18.13 -3.89
C ASP A 60 -12.67 19.21 -3.77
N ILE A 61 -11.97 19.25 -2.63
CA ILE A 61 -10.83 20.14 -2.41
C ILE A 61 -9.54 19.50 -2.96
N PRO A 62 -8.85 20.13 -3.89
CA PRO A 62 -7.53 19.68 -4.33
C PRO A 62 -6.46 20.07 -3.31
N ILE A 63 -5.48 19.17 -3.11
CA ILE A 63 -4.23 19.51 -2.44
C ILE A 63 -3.41 20.38 -3.39
N ARG A 64 -3.06 21.58 -2.94
CA ARG A 64 -2.27 22.54 -3.73
C ARG A 64 -0.85 22.00 -4.00
N PRO A 65 -0.14 22.54 -5.00
CA PRO A 65 1.25 22.16 -5.27
C PRO A 65 2.21 22.35 -4.10
N ASP A 66 1.90 23.27 -3.15
CA ASP A 66 2.65 23.45 -1.90
C ASP A 66 2.35 22.35 -0.85
N GLY A 67 1.50 21.38 -1.19
CA GLY A 67 1.11 20.27 -0.31
C GLY A 67 0.08 20.64 0.75
N ARG A 68 -0.51 21.84 0.68
CA ARG A 68 -1.50 22.33 1.65
C ARG A 68 -2.90 22.37 1.07
N LEU A 69 -3.89 22.41 1.96
CA LEU A 69 -5.27 22.70 1.65
C LEU A 69 -5.86 23.71 2.64
N SER A 70 -6.96 24.34 2.28
CA SER A 70 -7.64 25.29 3.15
C SER A 70 -9.11 24.95 3.25
N LEU A 71 -9.63 24.97 4.47
CA LEU A 71 -11.01 24.72 4.83
C LEU A 71 -11.60 25.98 5.50
N PRO A 72 -12.92 26.11 5.57
CA PRO A 72 -13.53 27.13 6.43
C PRO A 72 -12.97 27.03 7.85
N LEU A 73 -12.58 28.16 8.44
CA LEU A 73 -11.96 28.30 9.76
C LEU A 73 -10.58 27.65 9.94
N VAL A 74 -10.13 26.83 9.01
CA VAL A 74 -8.84 26.09 9.12
C VAL A 74 -8.00 26.32 7.85
N PRO A 75 -7.37 27.49 7.71
CA PRO A 75 -6.50 27.76 6.57
C PRO A 75 -5.19 27.00 6.63
N ASP A 76 -4.60 26.75 5.47
CA ASP A 76 -3.22 26.26 5.27
C ASP A 76 -2.83 25.03 6.11
N VAL A 77 -3.62 23.98 5.99
CA VAL A 77 -3.31 22.68 6.60
C VAL A 77 -2.37 21.89 5.72
N GLN A 78 -1.27 21.39 6.28
CA GLN A 78 -0.38 20.47 5.57
C GLN A 78 -1.07 19.13 5.37
N ALA A 79 -1.32 18.77 4.11
CA ALA A 79 -1.98 17.51 3.72
C ALA A 79 -1.01 16.53 3.07
N ALA A 80 -0.17 16.99 2.16
CA ALA A 80 0.81 16.12 1.50
C ALA A 80 1.78 15.52 2.50
N GLY A 81 2.11 14.24 2.29
CA GLY A 81 2.97 13.45 3.18
C GLY A 81 2.26 12.88 4.40
N ARG A 82 0.94 13.08 4.54
CA ARG A 82 0.12 12.53 5.63
C ARG A 82 -0.85 11.46 5.11
N THR A 83 -1.32 10.61 6.02
CA THR A 83 -2.46 9.74 5.72
C THR A 83 -3.78 10.52 5.89
N PRO A 84 -4.88 10.09 5.26
CA PRO A 84 -6.20 10.70 5.47
C PRO A 84 -6.61 10.78 6.94
N THR A 85 -6.29 9.75 7.72
CA THR A 85 -6.56 9.69 9.16
C THR A 85 -5.75 10.73 9.93
N GLN A 86 -4.47 10.89 9.61
CA GLN A 86 -3.62 11.90 10.25
C GLN A 86 -4.09 13.32 9.92
N LEU A 87 -4.51 13.54 8.67
CA LEU A 87 -5.06 14.83 8.25
C LEU A 87 -6.37 15.14 8.98
N ALA A 88 -7.28 14.16 9.10
CA ALA A 88 -8.52 14.32 9.84
C ALA A 88 -8.28 14.78 11.28
N ARG A 89 -7.39 14.09 12.01
CA ARG A 89 -7.02 14.44 13.40
C ARG A 89 -6.41 15.85 13.51
N GLN A 90 -5.64 16.26 12.53
CA GLN A 90 -5.05 17.60 12.50
C GLN A 90 -6.11 18.67 12.31
N ILE A 91 -7.08 18.45 11.41
CA ILE A 91 -8.21 19.35 11.18
C ILE A 91 -9.08 19.43 12.45
N GLU A 92 -9.40 18.29 13.08
CA GLU A 92 -10.13 18.26 14.34
C GLU A 92 -9.46 19.09 15.44
N THR A 93 -8.14 18.94 15.57
CA THR A 93 -7.37 19.72 16.58
C THR A 93 -7.50 21.21 16.36
N ARG A 94 -7.47 21.70 15.12
CA ARG A 94 -7.62 23.11 14.80
C ARG A 94 -9.07 23.59 14.94
N LEU A 95 -10.05 22.76 14.59
CA LEU A 95 -11.46 23.10 14.72
C LEU A 95 -11.94 23.17 16.16
N ARG A 96 -11.24 22.58 17.15
CA ARG A 96 -11.61 22.67 18.58
C ARG A 96 -11.65 24.08 19.12
N GLU A 97 -10.99 25.03 18.49
CA GLU A 97 -11.05 26.45 18.85
C GLU A 97 -12.43 27.06 18.52
N PHE A 98 -13.17 26.48 17.56
CA PHE A 98 -14.42 27.02 17.04
C PHE A 98 -15.62 26.11 17.27
N VAL A 99 -15.40 24.78 17.36
CA VAL A 99 -16.45 23.77 17.44
C VAL A 99 -16.18 22.83 18.63
N ARG A 100 -17.21 22.52 19.40
CA ARG A 100 -17.14 21.49 20.45
C ARG A 100 -17.10 20.11 19.81
N GLU A 101 -16.09 19.31 20.18
CA GLU A 101 -15.95 17.90 19.77
C GLU A 101 -16.10 17.68 18.25
N PRO A 102 -15.31 18.36 17.44
CA PRO A 102 -15.39 18.17 15.99
C PRO A 102 -15.00 16.73 15.63
N ASN A 103 -15.79 16.12 14.78
CA ASN A 103 -15.50 14.79 14.20
C ASN A 103 -15.36 14.96 12.69
N VAL A 104 -14.17 14.67 12.18
CA VAL A 104 -13.79 14.91 10.78
C VAL A 104 -13.48 13.62 10.08
N THR A 105 -14.09 13.44 8.91
CA THR A 105 -13.78 12.34 7.99
C THR A 105 -13.17 12.91 6.72
N VAL A 106 -12.01 12.38 6.33
CA VAL A 106 -11.34 12.72 5.08
C VAL A 106 -11.46 11.54 4.10
N MET A 107 -12.06 11.80 2.96
CA MET A 107 -12.21 10.84 1.87
C MET A 107 -11.39 11.27 0.66
N VAL A 108 -10.61 10.36 0.08
CA VAL A 108 -9.84 10.63 -1.14
C VAL A 108 -10.72 10.32 -2.35
N ARG A 109 -10.91 11.30 -3.22
CA ARG A 109 -11.73 11.19 -4.44
C ARG A 109 -10.89 10.86 -5.66
N SER A 110 -9.74 11.52 -5.79
CA SER A 110 -8.78 11.29 -6.85
C SER A 110 -7.41 11.02 -6.26
N PHE A 111 -6.76 9.98 -6.74
CA PHE A 111 -5.49 9.49 -6.21
C PHE A 111 -4.40 9.80 -7.23
N GLN A 112 -3.64 10.84 -7.02
CA GLN A 112 -2.41 11.11 -7.78
C GLN A 112 -1.17 10.65 -7.00
N GLY A 113 -1.21 10.76 -5.69
CA GLY A 113 -0.13 10.42 -4.79
C GLY A 113 1.11 11.31 -4.95
N PRO A 114 2.08 11.14 -4.07
CA PRO A 114 3.32 11.86 -4.18
C PRO A 114 4.11 11.43 -5.44
N PRO A 115 4.81 12.35 -6.11
CA PRO A 115 5.51 12.09 -7.38
C PRO A 115 6.61 11.01 -7.30
N ASP A 116 7.22 10.83 -6.14
CA ASP A 116 8.22 9.82 -5.83
C ASP A 116 7.63 8.41 -5.70
N ARG A 117 6.32 8.30 -5.52
CA ARG A 117 5.59 7.03 -5.42
C ARG A 117 4.77 6.69 -6.67
N GLN A 118 4.96 7.42 -7.75
CA GLN A 118 4.29 7.12 -9.01
C GLN A 118 5.09 6.12 -9.84
N ILE A 119 4.37 5.23 -10.54
CA ILE A 119 4.91 4.40 -11.61
C ILE A 119 4.77 5.18 -12.92
N ARG A 120 5.82 5.21 -13.71
CA ARG A 120 5.85 5.89 -15.01
C ARG A 120 6.05 4.88 -16.13
N VAL A 121 5.30 5.04 -17.21
CA VAL A 121 5.45 4.25 -18.43
C VAL A 121 5.82 5.21 -19.55
N ILE A 122 6.97 4.99 -20.17
CA ILE A 122 7.50 5.84 -21.23
C ILE A 122 7.93 5.01 -22.45
N GLY A 123 7.95 5.66 -23.61
CA GLY A 123 8.33 5.04 -24.88
C GLY A 123 7.13 4.42 -25.60
N GLU A 124 7.31 3.26 -26.20
CA GLU A 124 6.37 2.61 -27.13
C GLU A 124 5.25 1.82 -26.41
N ALA A 125 4.67 2.37 -25.36
CA ALA A 125 3.36 1.95 -24.85
C ALA A 125 2.26 2.59 -25.69
N ALA A 126 1.10 1.91 -25.84
CA ALA A 126 -0.04 2.48 -26.54
C ALA A 126 -0.56 3.77 -25.86
N LEU A 127 -0.44 3.86 -24.55
CA LEU A 127 -0.74 5.04 -23.75
C LEU A 127 0.38 5.27 -22.72
N PRO A 128 1.42 6.07 -23.04
CA PRO A 128 2.40 6.50 -22.03
C PRO A 128 1.69 7.27 -20.92
N MET A 129 1.99 6.91 -19.66
CA MET A 129 1.26 7.44 -18.52
C MET A 129 2.07 7.41 -17.23
N ALA A 130 1.64 8.17 -16.25
CA ALA A 130 2.03 8.02 -14.86
C ALA A 130 0.80 7.63 -14.04
N MET A 131 0.98 6.72 -13.09
CA MET A 131 -0.08 6.28 -12.20
C MET A 131 0.42 6.11 -10.78
N PRO A 132 -0.44 6.30 -9.76
CA PRO A 132 -0.06 6.08 -8.37
C PRO A 132 0.30 4.60 -8.14
N PHE A 133 1.36 4.37 -7.38
CA PHE A 133 1.72 3.03 -6.95
C PHE A 133 0.66 2.47 -5.99
N ARG A 134 0.36 1.19 -6.15
CA ARG A 134 -0.45 0.39 -5.21
C ARG A 134 0.32 -0.87 -4.86
N GLU A 135 0.12 -1.37 -3.65
CA GLU A 135 0.73 -2.64 -3.26
C GLU A 135 0.25 -3.79 -4.14
N GLY A 136 1.18 -4.68 -4.46
CA GLY A 136 0.92 -5.79 -5.37
C GLY A 136 0.88 -5.42 -6.85
N LEU A 137 1.16 -4.16 -7.22
CA LEU A 137 1.17 -3.73 -8.62
C LEU A 137 2.31 -4.41 -9.39
N THR A 138 1.97 -5.01 -10.52
CA THR A 138 2.91 -5.70 -11.40
C THR A 138 3.08 -4.99 -12.73
N VAL A 139 4.06 -5.45 -13.51
CA VAL A 139 4.26 -4.97 -14.88
C VAL A 139 3.04 -5.25 -15.75
N LEU A 140 2.38 -6.39 -15.58
CA LEU A 140 1.18 -6.75 -16.33
C LEU A 140 0.03 -5.77 -16.06
N ASP A 141 -0.23 -5.43 -14.80
CA ASP A 141 -1.27 -4.46 -14.41
C ASP A 141 -1.05 -3.09 -15.07
N VAL A 142 0.21 -2.65 -15.05
CA VAL A 142 0.60 -1.38 -15.65
C VAL A 142 0.44 -1.42 -17.17
N MET A 143 0.80 -2.53 -17.83
CA MET A 143 0.63 -2.68 -19.27
C MET A 143 -0.84 -2.77 -19.68
N ILE A 144 -1.71 -3.37 -18.87
CA ILE A 144 -3.17 -3.33 -19.05
C ILE A 144 -3.66 -1.86 -19.02
N SER A 145 -3.22 -1.10 -18.02
CA SER A 145 -3.58 0.32 -17.88
C SER A 145 -3.05 1.17 -19.03
N ALA A 146 -1.84 0.88 -19.50
CA ALA A 146 -1.20 1.54 -20.65
C ALA A 146 -1.72 1.04 -22.01
N ARG A 147 -2.73 0.16 -22.04
CA ARG A 147 -3.34 -0.42 -23.25
C ARG A 147 -2.38 -1.23 -24.12
N GLY A 148 -1.34 -1.79 -23.51
CA GLY A 148 -0.36 -2.64 -24.20
C GLY A 148 0.74 -1.89 -24.94
N LEU A 149 1.35 -2.58 -25.91
CA LEU A 149 2.47 -2.10 -26.71
C LEU A 149 1.98 -1.53 -28.05
N THR A 150 2.70 -0.53 -28.58
CA THR A 150 2.52 -0.13 -29.97
C THR A 150 3.06 -1.20 -30.93
N ARG A 151 2.72 -1.10 -32.21
CA ARG A 151 3.28 -1.97 -33.25
C ARG A 151 4.79 -1.76 -33.45
N TYR A 152 5.32 -0.64 -33.02
CA TYR A 152 6.72 -0.27 -33.16
C TYR A 152 7.57 -0.63 -31.94
N ALA A 153 6.96 -1.17 -30.90
CA ALA A 153 7.62 -1.46 -29.65
C ALA A 153 8.60 -2.64 -29.74
N ALA A 154 9.80 -2.46 -29.23
CA ALA A 154 10.73 -3.55 -28.96
C ALA A 154 10.44 -4.17 -27.58
N GLY A 155 9.27 -4.81 -27.43
CA GLY A 155 8.74 -5.25 -26.14
C GLY A 155 9.70 -6.14 -25.32
N ASN A 156 10.51 -6.98 -25.98
CA ASN A 156 11.49 -7.83 -25.29
C ASN A 156 12.81 -7.12 -24.92
N ARG A 157 12.93 -5.82 -25.21
CA ARG A 157 14.03 -4.96 -24.77
C ARG A 157 13.58 -3.91 -23.75
N ALA A 158 12.38 -4.07 -23.19
CA ALA A 158 11.89 -3.19 -22.14
C ALA A 158 12.69 -3.35 -20.85
N SER A 159 12.69 -2.32 -20.04
CA SER A 159 13.39 -2.33 -18.76
C SER A 159 12.66 -1.47 -17.72
N ILE A 160 12.78 -1.89 -16.47
CA ILE A 160 12.35 -1.09 -15.32
C ILE A 160 13.59 -0.36 -14.79
N ILE A 161 13.51 0.96 -14.72
CA ILE A 161 14.50 1.79 -14.03
C ILE A 161 14.03 2.00 -12.60
N ARG A 162 14.77 1.47 -11.65
CA ARG A 162 14.50 1.57 -10.21
C ARG A 162 15.50 2.48 -9.54
N ARG A 163 15.03 3.46 -8.78
CA ARG A 163 15.85 4.38 -7.99
C ARG A 163 15.71 4.02 -6.52
N ASP A 164 16.75 3.47 -5.93
CA ASP A 164 16.74 3.08 -4.50
C ASP A 164 17.10 4.26 -3.58
N GLY A 165 16.59 5.46 -3.82
CA GLY A 165 16.62 6.60 -2.89
C GLY A 165 18.00 7.15 -2.45
N SER A 166 19.10 6.54 -2.85
CA SER A 166 20.46 6.99 -2.61
C SER A 166 21.10 7.43 -3.93
N ASP A 167 22.18 8.18 -3.89
CA ASP A 167 23.00 8.60 -5.05
C ASP A 167 23.61 7.42 -5.84
N ALA A 168 23.18 6.20 -5.55
CA ALA A 168 23.54 5.00 -6.26
C ALA A 168 22.99 5.01 -7.70
N ARG A 169 23.75 4.43 -8.61
CA ARG A 169 23.30 4.25 -10.00
C ARG A 169 21.95 3.54 -10.02
N PRO A 170 20.99 4.03 -10.80
CA PRO A 170 19.68 3.40 -10.88
C PRO A 170 19.82 1.94 -11.32
N GLY A 171 19.13 1.05 -10.62
CA GLY A 171 19.04 -0.36 -11.01
C GLY A 171 18.24 -0.47 -12.31
N VAL A 172 18.71 -1.27 -13.25
CA VAL A 172 18.01 -1.57 -14.49
C VAL A 172 17.62 -3.05 -14.48
N ILE A 173 16.32 -3.31 -14.51
CA ILE A 173 15.77 -4.67 -14.51
C ILE A 173 15.19 -4.93 -15.91
N PRO A 174 15.78 -5.83 -16.72
CA PRO A 174 15.23 -6.16 -18.03
C PRO A 174 13.90 -6.91 -17.90
N VAL A 175 12.95 -6.60 -18.78
CA VAL A 175 11.63 -7.25 -18.83
C VAL A 175 11.29 -7.55 -20.29
N ARG A 176 10.80 -8.77 -20.54
CA ARG A 176 10.42 -9.22 -21.89
C ARG A 176 8.91 -9.10 -22.05
N LEU A 177 8.43 -7.86 -22.27
CA LEU A 177 7.00 -7.56 -22.40
C LEU A 177 6.34 -8.29 -23.57
N GLY A 178 7.08 -8.55 -24.64
CA GLY A 178 6.55 -9.31 -25.77
C GLY A 178 6.19 -10.74 -25.37
N ASP A 179 7.03 -11.39 -24.58
CA ASP A 179 6.78 -12.75 -24.09
C ASP A 179 5.67 -12.76 -23.04
N LEU A 180 5.64 -11.79 -22.14
CA LEU A 180 4.57 -11.63 -21.16
C LEU A 180 3.20 -11.46 -21.83
N LEU A 181 3.07 -10.52 -22.77
CA LEU A 181 1.77 -10.10 -23.31
C LEU A 181 1.27 -10.98 -24.46
N ARG A 182 2.18 -11.58 -25.24
CA ARG A 182 1.81 -12.38 -26.43
C ARG A 182 1.88 -13.88 -26.16
N ASN A 183 2.87 -14.32 -25.38
CA ASN A 183 3.13 -15.74 -25.12
C ASN A 183 2.63 -16.19 -23.76
N GLY A 184 2.16 -15.25 -22.89
CA GLY A 184 1.67 -15.57 -21.55
C GLY A 184 2.78 -15.98 -20.58
N ASP A 185 4.03 -15.59 -20.84
CA ASP A 185 5.15 -15.90 -19.95
C ASP A 185 5.08 -15.07 -18.65
N ILE A 186 4.38 -15.61 -17.67
CA ILE A 186 4.18 -14.97 -16.35
C ILE A 186 5.50 -14.80 -15.58
N SER A 187 6.56 -15.52 -15.92
CA SER A 187 7.87 -15.33 -15.29
C SER A 187 8.44 -13.92 -15.52
N GLN A 188 7.94 -13.21 -16.52
CA GLN A 188 8.29 -11.84 -16.86
C GLN A 188 7.44 -10.79 -16.12
N ASP A 189 6.45 -11.24 -15.33
CA ASP A 189 5.60 -10.32 -14.56
C ASP A 189 6.28 -9.91 -13.25
N VAL A 190 7.04 -8.85 -13.32
CA VAL A 190 7.85 -8.33 -12.21
C VAL A 190 7.00 -7.43 -11.33
N ALA A 191 7.08 -7.62 -10.00
CA ALA A 191 6.49 -6.71 -9.04
C ALA A 191 7.19 -5.35 -9.05
N LEU A 192 6.41 -4.28 -9.17
CA LEU A 192 6.89 -2.91 -9.21
C LEU A 192 7.05 -2.33 -7.80
N ARG A 193 7.90 -1.31 -7.70
CA ARG A 193 8.12 -0.54 -6.47
C ARG A 193 7.78 0.93 -6.70
N PRO A 194 7.46 1.69 -5.61
CA PRO A 194 7.23 3.13 -5.72
C PRO A 194 8.38 3.83 -6.47
N GLY A 195 8.04 4.67 -7.44
CA GLY A 195 9.03 5.43 -8.21
C GLY A 195 9.64 4.70 -9.42
N ASP A 196 9.30 3.44 -9.67
CA ASP A 196 9.77 2.70 -10.84
C ASP A 196 9.33 3.36 -12.14
N THR A 197 10.20 3.30 -13.13
CA THR A 197 9.90 3.76 -14.49
C THR A 197 10.07 2.62 -15.48
N LEU A 198 8.98 2.23 -16.14
CA LEU A 198 8.99 1.24 -17.22
C LEU A 198 9.32 1.94 -18.54
N VAL A 199 10.44 1.56 -19.15
CA VAL A 199 10.93 2.09 -20.42
C VAL A 199 10.74 1.06 -21.50
N ILE A 200 10.04 1.45 -22.58
CA ILE A 200 9.74 0.58 -23.71
C ILE A 200 10.38 1.20 -24.95
N PRO A 201 11.53 0.68 -25.39
CA PRO A 201 12.21 1.25 -26.55
C PRO A 201 11.50 0.91 -27.86
N GLN A 202 11.77 1.73 -28.87
CA GLN A 202 11.33 1.47 -30.24
C GLN A 202 12.12 0.32 -30.86
N GLY A 203 11.43 -0.50 -31.67
CA GLY A 203 12.05 -1.49 -32.55
C GLY A 203 12.63 -0.83 -33.79
N TRP A 204 13.81 -1.28 -34.22
CA TRP A 204 14.34 -0.97 -35.53
C TRP A 204 13.84 -2.05 -36.49
N PHE A 205 13.32 -1.62 -37.62
CA PHE A 205 12.89 -2.50 -38.73
C PHE A 205 13.97 -2.60 -39.77
#